data_111ca2cdf7b88b6123b5ec024aa5981b
#
_entry.id   111ca2cdf7b88b6123b5ec024aa5981b
#
_cell.length_a   1.000
_cell.length_b   1.000
_cell.length_c   1.000
_cell.angle_alpha   90.00
_cell.angle_beta   90.00
_cell.angle_gamma   90.00
#
_symmetry.space_group_name_H-M   'P 1'
#
loop_
_entity.id
_entity.type
_entity.pdbx_description
1 polymer ?
#
loop_
_entity_poly.entity_id
_entity_poly.type
_entity_poly.pdbx_seq_one_letter_code
_entity_poly.pdbx_strand_id
1 'polypeptide(L)'
;MPDGSKRATVNAGWTQFQLYEQIRPLGFFVPAQTAGYFFSLGGVVANSVHGGSYRAGFVHSYATRMRVMSFNGSIRIIESEEELRFWRCSFGLHGIILGVELQLEQREQLQMYSVQK
;
A
#
# COMPACT_ATOMS: atom_id res chain seq x y z
N MET A 1 13.91 -7.67 9.31
CA MET A 1 14.43 -6.84 8.21
C MET A 1 15.71 -6.18 8.68
N PRO A 2 16.78 -6.27 7.89
CA PRO A 2 18.08 -5.70 8.33
C PRO A 2 18.05 -4.18 8.54
N ASP A 3 17.17 -3.48 7.85
CA ASP A 3 17.03 -2.03 7.96
C ASP A 3 16.03 -1.60 9.04
N GLY A 4 15.51 -2.53 9.83
CA GLY A 4 14.51 -2.25 10.84
C GLY A 4 13.11 -1.99 10.31
N SER A 5 12.91 -2.00 9.01
CA SER A 5 11.58 -1.81 8.45
C SER A 5 10.73 -3.06 8.62
N LYS A 6 9.42 -2.87 8.57
CA LYS A 6 8.43 -3.96 8.63
C LYS A 6 7.58 -3.95 7.38
N ARG A 7 7.04 -5.10 7.04
CA ARG A 7 6.16 -5.26 5.90
C ARG A 7 4.92 -6.02 6.31
N ALA A 8 3.80 -5.71 5.67
CA ALA A 8 2.55 -6.43 5.85
C ALA A 8 2.14 -7.04 4.52
N THR A 9 1.86 -8.33 4.52
CA THR A 9 1.34 -9.03 3.34
C THR A 9 -0.13 -9.29 3.57
N VAL A 10 -0.96 -8.76 2.70
CA VAL A 10 -2.42 -8.82 2.84
C VAL A 10 -3.07 -9.20 1.52
N ASN A 11 -4.28 -9.73 1.63
CA ASN A 11 -5.13 -9.99 0.48
C ASN A 11 -5.55 -8.66 -0.15
N ALA A 12 -5.56 -8.60 -1.48
CA ALA A 12 -5.91 -7.35 -2.19
C ALA A 12 -7.34 -6.89 -1.95
N GLY A 13 -8.22 -7.80 -1.54
CA GLY A 13 -9.61 -7.47 -1.18
C GLY A 13 -9.78 -6.82 0.18
N TRP A 14 -8.75 -6.82 1.03
CA TRP A 14 -8.80 -6.10 2.30
C TRP A 14 -8.88 -4.62 2.05
N THR A 15 -9.66 -3.92 2.89
CA THR A 15 -9.68 -2.46 2.89
C THR A 15 -8.53 -1.90 3.69
N GLN A 16 -8.23 -0.63 3.49
CA GLN A 16 -7.23 0.05 4.32
C GLN A 16 -7.63 0.03 5.80
N PHE A 17 -8.93 0.14 6.08
CA PHE A 17 -9.44 0.07 7.45
C PHE A 17 -9.08 -1.27 8.11
N GLN A 18 -9.28 -2.38 7.41
CA GLN A 18 -8.93 -3.70 7.94
C GLN A 18 -7.44 -3.84 8.21
N LEU A 19 -6.61 -3.32 7.31
CA LEU A 19 -5.17 -3.32 7.52
C LEU A 19 -4.79 -2.50 8.74
N TYR A 20 -5.32 -1.29 8.88
CA TYR A 20 -4.97 -0.42 10.02
C TYR A 20 -5.43 -0.99 11.34
N GLU A 21 -6.53 -1.72 11.37
CA GLU A 21 -6.97 -2.42 12.58
C GLU A 21 -5.94 -3.43 13.06
N GLN A 22 -5.20 -4.04 12.13
CA GLN A 22 -4.18 -5.02 12.45
C GLN A 22 -2.83 -4.41 12.82
N ILE A 23 -2.40 -3.36 12.11
CA ILE A 23 -1.04 -2.84 12.29
C ILE A 23 -0.96 -1.72 13.34
N ARG A 24 -2.04 -0.98 13.57
CA ARG A 24 -2.03 0.13 14.54
C ARG A 24 -1.68 -0.32 15.96
N PRO A 25 -2.26 -1.42 16.48
CA PRO A 25 -1.87 -1.88 17.82
C PRO A 25 -0.40 -2.29 17.93
N LEU A 26 0.24 -2.63 16.80
CA LEU A 26 1.65 -3.01 16.76
C LEU A 26 2.58 -1.79 16.61
N GLY A 27 2.02 -0.59 16.46
CA GLY A 27 2.79 0.64 16.35
C GLY A 27 3.27 0.97 14.94
N PHE A 28 2.63 0.42 13.91
CA PHE A 28 3.04 0.64 12.52
C PHE A 28 1.95 1.35 11.71
N PHE A 29 2.36 1.94 10.61
CA PHE A 29 1.45 2.58 9.65
C PHE A 29 2.03 2.54 8.24
N VAL A 30 1.18 2.71 7.23
CA VAL A 30 1.61 2.91 5.86
C VAL A 30 1.78 4.42 5.66
N PRO A 31 2.96 4.87 5.19
CA PRO A 31 3.24 6.32 5.12
C PRO A 31 2.27 7.12 4.25
N ALA A 32 1.75 6.52 3.18
CA ALA A 32 0.76 7.16 2.32
C ALA A 32 -0.62 6.60 2.64
N GLN A 33 -1.49 7.42 3.22
CA GLN A 33 -2.85 7.04 3.58
C GLN A 33 -3.85 7.91 2.85
N THR A 34 -4.92 7.30 2.35
CA THR A 34 -6.01 8.05 1.75
C THR A 34 -6.89 8.70 2.83
N ALA A 35 -7.68 9.68 2.43
CA ALA A 35 -8.66 10.31 3.32
C ALA A 35 -9.76 9.34 3.74
N GLY A 36 -10.09 8.35 2.92
CA GLY A 36 -11.08 7.31 3.22
C GLY A 36 -10.42 5.97 3.48
N TYR A 37 -11.03 5.18 4.34
CA TYR A 37 -10.49 3.88 4.75
C TYR A 37 -11.13 2.69 4.05
N PHE A 38 -12.11 2.93 3.20
CA PHE A 38 -12.94 1.87 2.64
C PHE A 38 -12.46 1.36 1.30
N PHE A 39 -11.39 1.93 0.77
CA PHE A 39 -10.82 1.48 -0.50
C PHE A 39 -10.05 0.16 -0.31
N SER A 40 -10.20 -0.76 -1.25
CA SER A 40 -9.44 -2.01 -1.22
C SER A 40 -7.97 -1.75 -1.51
N LEU A 41 -7.10 -2.58 -0.91
CA LEU A 41 -5.66 -2.42 -1.07
C LEU A 41 -5.22 -2.68 -2.50
N GLY A 42 -5.82 -3.68 -3.16
CA GLY A 42 -5.54 -3.91 -4.58
C GLY A 42 -5.92 -2.73 -5.45
N GLY A 43 -7.07 -2.11 -5.14
CA GLY A 43 -7.54 -0.92 -5.87
C GLY A 43 -6.61 0.26 -5.69
N VAL A 44 -6.17 0.56 -4.47
CA VAL A 44 -5.30 1.72 -4.23
C VAL A 44 -3.90 1.52 -4.81
N VAL A 45 -3.42 0.29 -4.89
CA VAL A 45 -2.11 0.00 -5.52
C VAL A 45 -2.20 0.07 -7.04
N ALA A 46 -3.33 -0.33 -7.61
CA ALA A 46 -3.54 -0.29 -9.06
C ALA A 46 -3.84 1.11 -9.60
N ASN A 47 -4.06 2.09 -8.73
CA ASN A 47 -4.38 3.46 -9.11
C ASN A 47 -3.38 4.43 -8.50
N SER A 48 -3.43 5.69 -8.93
CA SER A 48 -2.58 6.74 -8.39
C SER A 48 -3.26 7.42 -7.20
N VAL A 49 -3.28 6.71 -6.07
CA VAL A 49 -3.95 7.15 -4.86
C VAL A 49 -2.94 7.76 -3.89
N HIS A 50 -3.27 8.93 -3.34
CA HIS A 50 -2.41 9.65 -2.40
C HIS A 50 -3.20 10.07 -1.15
N GLY A 51 -2.47 10.46 -0.12
CA GLY A 51 -3.04 11.03 1.09
C GLY A 51 -2.58 12.45 1.33
N GLY A 52 -2.73 12.91 2.57
CA GLY A 52 -2.36 14.27 2.97
C GLY A 52 -0.90 14.44 3.36
N SER A 53 -0.10 13.38 3.38
CA SER A 53 1.30 13.49 3.76
C SER A 53 2.13 14.13 2.65
N TYR A 54 2.87 15.16 3.00
CA TYR A 54 3.74 15.85 2.03
C TYR A 54 5.05 15.11 1.77
N ARG A 55 5.44 14.19 2.66
CA ARG A 55 6.66 13.39 2.52
C ARG A 55 6.42 12.09 1.77
N ALA A 56 5.21 11.57 1.83
CA ALA A 56 4.87 10.31 1.20
C ALA A 56 4.36 10.53 -0.21
N GLY A 57 4.72 9.63 -1.12
CA GLY A 57 4.18 9.63 -2.47
C GLY A 57 2.82 8.94 -2.55
N PHE A 58 2.58 8.28 -3.66
CA PHE A 58 1.36 7.50 -3.84
C PHE A 58 1.43 6.20 -3.03
N VAL A 59 0.26 5.66 -2.70
CA VAL A 59 0.17 4.40 -1.94
C VAL A 59 0.89 3.26 -2.67
N HIS A 60 0.78 3.20 -3.99
CA HIS A 60 1.44 2.14 -4.77
C HIS A 60 2.97 2.15 -4.65
N SER A 61 3.57 3.27 -4.26
CA SER A 61 5.02 3.38 -4.07
C SER A 61 5.53 2.49 -2.93
N TYR A 62 4.65 2.13 -1.99
CA TYR A 62 5.00 1.31 -0.84
C TYR A 62 4.75 -0.17 -1.04
N ALA A 63 4.26 -0.57 -2.21
CA ALA A 63 4.09 -1.98 -2.56
C ALA A 63 5.46 -2.55 -2.95
N THR A 64 5.92 -3.52 -2.15
CA THR A 64 7.24 -4.14 -2.34
C THR A 64 7.15 -5.52 -2.98
N ARG A 65 5.95 -6.09 -3.03
CA ARG A 65 5.72 -7.42 -3.59
C ARG A 65 4.23 -7.58 -3.88
N MET A 66 3.92 -8.25 -4.96
CA MET A 66 2.54 -8.51 -5.34
C MET A 66 2.35 -9.94 -5.80
N ARG A 67 1.21 -10.53 -5.46
CA ARG A 67 0.74 -11.77 -6.08
C ARG A 67 -0.33 -11.39 -7.08
N VAL A 68 -0.13 -11.79 -8.33
CA VAL A 68 -0.97 -11.32 -9.44
C VAL A 68 -1.45 -12.49 -10.28
N MET A 69 -2.59 -12.29 -10.93
CA MET A 69 -3.10 -13.22 -11.95
C MET A 69 -3.10 -12.49 -13.29
N SER A 70 -2.39 -13.05 -14.25
CA SER A 70 -2.40 -12.57 -15.62
C SER A 70 -3.70 -12.96 -16.33
N PHE A 71 -4.01 -12.32 -17.44
CA PHE A 71 -5.26 -12.59 -18.17
C PHE A 71 -5.38 -14.04 -18.68
N ASN A 72 -4.26 -14.74 -18.82
CA ASN A 72 -4.27 -16.16 -19.19
C ASN A 72 -4.54 -17.10 -18.00
N GLY A 73 -4.79 -16.56 -16.80
CA GLY A 73 -5.05 -17.32 -15.60
C GLY A 73 -3.83 -17.74 -14.79
N SER A 74 -2.63 -17.45 -15.25
CA SER A 74 -1.42 -17.80 -14.51
C SER A 74 -1.21 -16.85 -13.32
N ILE A 75 -0.73 -17.41 -12.19
CA ILE A 75 -0.46 -16.65 -10.96
C ILE A 75 1.04 -16.55 -10.80
N ARG A 76 1.52 -15.33 -10.54
CA ARG A 76 2.94 -15.06 -10.34
C ARG A 76 3.15 -14.17 -9.14
N ILE A 77 4.37 -14.22 -8.60
CA ILE A 77 4.85 -13.26 -7.59
C ILE A 77 5.71 -12.22 -8.30
N ILE A 78 5.38 -10.96 -8.11
CA ILE A 78 6.10 -9.82 -8.66
C ILE A 78 6.88 -9.19 -7.50
N GLU A 79 8.20 -9.19 -7.59
CA GLU A 79 9.04 -8.64 -6.51
C GLU A 79 10.27 -7.88 -7.01
N SER A 80 10.65 -8.00 -8.27
CA SER A 80 11.71 -7.16 -8.82
C SER A 80 11.19 -5.75 -9.04
N GLU A 81 12.04 -4.75 -8.82
CA GLU A 81 11.64 -3.35 -9.00
C GLU A 81 11.22 -3.06 -10.44
N GLU A 82 11.88 -3.72 -11.40
CA GLU A 82 11.54 -3.56 -12.81
C GLU A 82 10.11 -4.00 -13.11
N GLU A 83 9.70 -5.18 -12.59
CA GLU A 83 8.35 -5.67 -12.79
C GLU A 83 7.32 -4.89 -11.97
N LEU A 84 7.68 -4.49 -10.75
CA LEU A 84 6.78 -3.72 -9.89
C LEU A 84 6.40 -2.39 -10.54
N ARG A 85 7.27 -1.78 -11.31
CA ARG A 85 6.97 -0.55 -12.04
C ARG A 85 5.81 -0.71 -13.01
N PHE A 86 5.68 -1.90 -13.61
CA PHE A 86 4.58 -2.16 -14.54
C PHE A 86 3.26 -2.41 -13.80
N TRP A 87 3.32 -2.94 -12.58
CA TRP A 87 2.12 -3.31 -11.84
C TRP A 87 1.60 -2.22 -10.91
N ARG A 88 2.48 -1.40 -10.37
CA ARG A 88 2.07 -0.23 -9.60
C ARG A 88 1.34 0.74 -10.53
N CYS A 89 0.17 1.21 -10.09
CA CYS A 89 -0.63 2.14 -10.88
C CYS A 89 -0.96 1.60 -12.29
N SER A 90 -1.25 0.32 -12.39
CA SER A 90 -1.50 -0.35 -13.68
C SER A 90 -2.93 -0.20 -14.18
N PHE A 91 -3.85 0.29 -13.34
CA PHE A 91 -5.27 0.47 -13.67
C PHE A 91 -5.95 -0.81 -14.18
N GLY A 92 -5.46 -1.98 -13.74
CA GLY A 92 -6.01 -3.26 -14.16
C GLY A 92 -5.63 -3.72 -15.56
N LEU A 93 -4.73 -3.01 -16.23
CA LEU A 93 -4.39 -3.29 -17.62
C LEU A 93 -3.53 -4.55 -17.79
N HIS A 94 -2.82 -4.97 -16.74
CA HIS A 94 -1.93 -6.13 -16.81
C HIS A 94 -2.52 -7.40 -16.22
N GLY A 95 -3.61 -7.29 -15.50
CA GLY A 95 -4.26 -8.42 -14.84
C GLY A 95 -4.83 -8.01 -13.48
N ILE A 96 -5.01 -8.99 -12.60
CA ILE A 96 -5.65 -8.80 -11.30
C ILE A 96 -4.61 -8.93 -10.20
N ILE A 97 -4.57 -7.97 -9.29
CA ILE A 97 -3.75 -8.05 -8.08
C ILE A 97 -4.52 -8.85 -7.03
N LEU A 98 -3.93 -9.94 -6.56
CA LEU A 98 -4.55 -10.84 -5.59
C LEU A 98 -4.06 -10.58 -4.17
N GLY A 99 -2.82 -10.18 -4.00
CA GLY A 99 -2.24 -9.89 -2.70
C GLY A 99 -1.15 -8.86 -2.85
N VAL A 100 -0.89 -8.13 -1.76
CA VAL A 100 0.08 -7.03 -1.75
C VAL A 100 0.91 -7.11 -0.48
N GLU A 101 2.23 -6.91 -0.62
CA GLU A 101 3.10 -6.64 0.51
C GLU A 101 3.41 -5.15 0.51
N LEU A 102 3.12 -4.50 1.63
CA LEU A 102 3.33 -3.06 1.80
C LEU A 102 4.42 -2.81 2.83
N GLN A 103 5.28 -1.86 2.54
CA GLN A 103 6.28 -1.40 3.48
C GLN A 103 5.61 -0.53 4.54
N LEU A 104 5.93 -0.80 5.80
CA LEU A 104 5.38 -0.10 6.94
C LEU A 104 6.46 0.75 7.60
N GLU A 105 6.04 1.79 8.30
CA GLU A 105 6.90 2.59 9.14
C GLU A 105 6.40 2.55 10.57
N GLN A 106 7.29 2.84 11.51
CA GLN A 106 6.93 2.94 12.92
C GLN A 106 6.02 4.14 13.12
N ARG A 107 4.97 3.94 13.91
CA ARG A 107 3.98 4.98 14.15
C ARG A 107 4.60 6.17 14.87
N GLU A 108 4.33 7.36 14.35
CA GLU A 108 4.72 8.62 14.96
C GLU A 108 3.48 9.28 15.57
N GLN A 109 3.68 10.00 16.68
CA GLN A 109 2.64 10.84 17.23
C GLN A 109 2.67 12.18 16.50
N LEU A 110 1.51 12.55 15.95
CA LEU A 110 1.34 13.80 15.25
C LEU A 110 0.51 14.74 16.12
N GLN A 111 0.95 15.98 16.22
CA GLN A 111 0.18 17.06 16.82
C GLN A 111 -0.30 17.99 15.72
N MET A 112 -1.57 18.35 15.80
CA MET A 112 -2.16 19.27 14.84
C MET A 112 -2.16 20.66 15.45
N TYR A 113 -1.56 21.61 14.75
CA TYR A 113 -1.54 23.01 15.15
C TYR A 113 -2.42 23.82 14.21
N SER A 114 -3.30 24.61 14.79
CA SER A 114 -4.06 25.59 14.02
C SER A 114 -3.37 26.95 14.16
N VAL A 115 -3.06 27.55 13.02
CA VAL A 115 -2.50 28.90 12.99
C VAL A 115 -3.61 29.85 12.54
N GLN A 116 -4.00 30.75 13.45
CA GLN A 116 -4.95 31.82 13.13
C GLN A 116 -4.17 33.05 12.81
N LYS A 117 -4.50 33.65 11.70
CA LYS A 117 -3.91 34.93 11.29
C LYS A 117 -4.88 36.09 11.59
#